data_f1a3a747dfa68690e41e6ded32747503
#
_entry.id   f1a3a747dfa68690e41e6ded32747503
#
_cell.length_a   1.000
_cell.length_b   1.000
_cell.length_c   1.000
_cell.angle_alpha   90.00
_cell.angle_beta   90.00
_cell.angle_gamma   90.00
#
_symmetry.space_group_name_H-M   'P 1'
#
loop_
_entity.id
_entity.type
_entity.pdbx_description
1 polymer ?
#
loop_
_entity_poly.entity_id
_entity_poly.type
_entity_poly.pdbx_seq_one_letter_code
_entity_poly.pdbx_strand_id
1 'polypeptide(L)'
;MTFLVNCFISLFVSAQITTNMQSPIIDYQNRITFNYVNKDVAQVLIEGIFTQPTSMKDDNGTWSFTTYPLASEMYTYKYIIDNQKILDPLNKNIVCDIDDTLSYFIVGGNPGSYYIDNNVPHGTVQQLWYNSKYNKDMPQRRLSVYLPAEYNQYPEKRYPVLYLLHGTGGDELAWLGMGRLAQIMDNMITEGKTVPMIVVMPNGIAELDAAPGNSPYMSGKAKHVNVSSWLGRTERAFPLEVIPFIEKHFRTINDKQHRAIAGLSMGGLHTIAISANNPGLFDYIGLFSPQSVNILTDNNIKRIDKITSGIDKFMDKMPSLFQKVYDGKRVMLTDVDMYKDIDNKLINQFSNPPVLYYIAIGKEDPLKPFVDVYRTKLSNIGCVYTYNETSGGHSWENWRKYLLDFLPHLFK
;
A
#
# COMPACT_ATOMS: atom_id res chain seq x y z
N MET A 1 -35.88 -44.33 39.81
CA MET A 1 -35.52 -42.95 40.04
C MET A 1 -34.97 -42.43 38.71
N THR A 2 -35.88 -41.91 37.87
CA THR A 2 -35.62 -41.60 36.47
C THR A 2 -35.44 -40.11 36.35
N PHE A 3 -34.20 -39.64 36.03
CA PHE A 3 -33.90 -38.24 35.79
C PHE A 3 -34.30 -37.86 34.35
N LEU A 4 -35.31 -37.04 34.22
CA LEU A 4 -35.68 -36.33 32.98
C LEU A 4 -34.73 -35.16 32.78
N VAL A 5 -33.86 -35.22 31.77
CA VAL A 5 -33.07 -34.10 31.30
C VAL A 5 -33.93 -33.31 30.32
N ASN A 6 -34.41 -32.14 30.74
CA ASN A 6 -35.06 -31.16 29.86
C ASN A 6 -33.99 -30.46 29.00
N CYS A 7 -33.91 -30.84 27.74
CA CYS A 7 -33.12 -30.13 26.73
C CYS A 7 -33.94 -28.93 26.24
N PHE A 8 -33.61 -27.72 26.69
CA PHE A 8 -34.11 -26.47 26.09
C PHE A 8 -33.43 -26.28 24.75
N ILE A 9 -34.10 -26.64 23.68
CA ILE A 9 -33.73 -26.22 22.32
C ILE A 9 -34.25 -24.78 22.15
N SER A 10 -33.34 -23.80 22.29
CA SER A 10 -33.61 -22.44 21.86
C SER A 10 -33.59 -22.42 20.33
N LEU A 11 -34.76 -22.44 19.74
CA LEU A 11 -34.98 -22.13 18.32
C LEU A 11 -34.59 -20.68 18.07
N PHE A 12 -33.38 -20.43 17.59
CA PHE A 12 -33.07 -19.20 16.90
C PHE A 12 -33.81 -19.20 15.56
N VAL A 13 -34.99 -18.65 15.53
CA VAL A 13 -35.67 -18.28 14.28
C VAL A 13 -34.90 -17.06 13.75
N SER A 14 -33.84 -17.28 12.97
CA SER A 14 -33.32 -16.24 12.10
C SER A 14 -34.39 -15.99 11.03
N ALA A 15 -35.18 -14.93 11.19
CA ALA A 15 -35.99 -14.42 10.11
C ALA A 15 -35.04 -14.07 8.95
N GLN A 16 -34.99 -14.95 7.94
CA GLN A 16 -34.44 -14.59 6.64
C GLN A 16 -35.36 -13.50 6.06
N ILE A 17 -35.02 -12.24 6.35
CA ILE A 17 -35.52 -11.13 5.57
C ILE A 17 -34.83 -11.25 4.24
N THR A 18 -35.49 -11.90 3.26
CA THR A 18 -35.12 -11.86 1.84
C THR A 18 -35.44 -10.47 1.31
N THR A 19 -34.72 -9.46 1.77
CA THR A 19 -34.73 -8.17 1.12
C THR A 19 -33.74 -8.27 -0.04
N ASN A 20 -34.21 -7.97 -1.25
CA ASN A 20 -33.35 -7.67 -2.42
C ASN A 20 -32.56 -6.37 -2.20
N MET A 21 -32.32 -6.02 -0.94
CA MET A 21 -31.60 -4.80 -0.57
C MET A 21 -30.12 -4.96 -0.84
N GLN A 22 -29.58 -3.99 -1.52
CA GLN A 22 -28.15 -3.91 -1.86
C GLN A 22 -27.52 -2.71 -1.16
N SER A 23 -26.26 -2.82 -0.82
CA SER A 23 -25.43 -1.73 -0.31
C SER A 23 -23.97 -2.03 -0.67
N PRO A 24 -23.21 -1.05 -1.16
CA PRO A 24 -23.69 0.23 -1.70
C PRO A 24 -24.31 0.06 -3.10
N ILE A 25 -25.18 0.99 -3.49
CA ILE A 25 -25.71 1.11 -4.86
C ILE A 25 -25.07 2.34 -5.50
N ILE A 26 -24.48 2.19 -6.68
CA ILE A 26 -23.90 3.29 -7.46
C ILE A 26 -24.87 3.60 -8.60
N ASP A 27 -25.39 4.83 -8.66
CA ASP A 27 -26.25 5.27 -9.76
C ASP A 27 -25.44 5.85 -10.95
N TYR A 28 -26.16 6.16 -12.05
CA TYR A 28 -25.57 6.71 -13.27
C TYR A 28 -24.96 8.11 -13.09
N GLN A 29 -25.23 8.79 -11.98
CA GLN A 29 -24.65 10.09 -11.61
C GLN A 29 -23.49 9.94 -10.62
N ASN A 30 -23.01 8.71 -10.37
CA ASN A 30 -21.99 8.41 -9.36
C ASN A 30 -22.40 8.81 -7.92
N ARG A 31 -23.71 8.86 -7.61
CA ARG A 31 -24.16 8.96 -6.24
C ARG A 31 -24.25 7.56 -5.64
N ILE A 32 -23.89 7.46 -4.40
CA ILE A 32 -23.79 6.17 -3.70
C ILE A 32 -24.87 6.12 -2.64
N THR A 33 -25.76 5.12 -2.74
CA THR A 33 -26.76 4.86 -1.70
C THR A 33 -26.31 3.68 -0.84
N PHE A 34 -26.14 3.94 0.45
CA PHE A 34 -25.85 2.97 1.50
C PHE A 34 -27.14 2.60 2.20
N ASN A 35 -27.30 1.32 2.53
CA ASN A 35 -28.45 0.78 3.22
C ASN A 35 -28.02 -0.14 4.36
N TYR A 36 -28.74 -0.04 5.49
CA TYR A 36 -28.57 -0.95 6.62
C TYR A 36 -29.94 -1.24 7.24
N VAL A 37 -30.17 -2.47 7.68
CA VAL A 37 -31.48 -2.87 8.25
C VAL A 37 -31.26 -3.37 9.67
N ASN A 38 -31.77 -2.62 10.60
CA ASN A 38 -31.89 -3.00 12.00
C ASN A 38 -32.79 -2.00 12.73
N LYS A 39 -33.89 -2.47 13.31
CA LYS A 39 -34.84 -1.67 14.06
C LYS A 39 -34.46 -1.44 15.52
N ASP A 40 -33.51 -2.19 16.02
CA ASP A 40 -33.13 -2.22 17.43
C ASP A 40 -31.91 -1.36 17.75
N VAL A 41 -31.45 -0.53 16.77
CA VAL A 41 -30.30 0.39 16.93
C VAL A 41 -30.76 1.84 16.96
N ALA A 42 -30.07 2.65 17.77
CA ALA A 42 -30.41 4.05 17.95
C ALA A 42 -29.76 4.97 16.92
N GLN A 43 -28.61 4.56 16.36
CA GLN A 43 -27.85 5.38 15.42
C GLN A 43 -27.01 4.53 14.46
N VAL A 44 -26.98 4.94 13.19
CA VAL A 44 -26.06 4.43 12.19
C VAL A 44 -25.32 5.58 11.51
N LEU A 45 -24.00 5.54 11.51
CA LEU A 45 -23.14 6.50 10.79
C LEU A 45 -22.31 5.77 9.75
N ILE A 46 -21.86 6.50 8.71
CA ILE A 46 -20.87 6.05 7.72
C ILE A 46 -19.56 6.80 7.99
N GLU A 47 -18.47 6.08 8.14
CA GLU A 47 -17.10 6.62 8.28
C GLU A 47 -16.23 6.21 7.08
N GLY A 48 -15.29 7.04 6.67
CA GLY A 48 -14.24 6.74 5.67
C GLY A 48 -14.41 7.46 4.33
N ILE A 49 -15.62 7.93 4.00
CA ILE A 49 -15.89 8.62 2.73
C ILE A 49 -15.77 10.14 2.87
N PHE A 50 -16.18 10.66 4.01
CA PHE A 50 -16.15 12.07 4.34
C PHE A 50 -15.16 12.37 5.46
N THR A 51 -14.82 13.63 5.65
CA THR A 51 -13.91 14.07 6.73
C THR A 51 -14.44 13.77 8.14
N GLN A 52 -15.76 13.61 8.27
CA GLN A 52 -16.43 13.24 9.52
C GLN A 52 -17.45 12.15 9.27
N PRO A 53 -17.70 11.26 10.26
CA PRO A 53 -18.78 10.29 10.17
C PRO A 53 -20.12 10.97 9.88
N THR A 54 -20.89 10.42 8.94
CA THR A 54 -22.15 10.99 8.46
C THR A 54 -23.33 10.13 8.89
N SER A 55 -24.36 10.74 9.47
CA SER A 55 -25.55 10.03 9.94
C SER A 55 -26.41 9.53 8.79
N MET A 56 -26.88 8.29 8.89
CA MET A 56 -27.92 7.74 8.03
C MET A 56 -29.31 8.12 8.56
N LYS A 57 -30.29 8.14 7.66
CA LYS A 57 -31.69 8.38 8.03
C LYS A 57 -32.40 7.05 8.30
N ASP A 58 -33.11 6.98 9.41
CA ASP A 58 -33.96 5.84 9.75
C ASP A 58 -35.35 6.00 9.14
N ASP A 59 -35.84 4.92 8.56
CA ASP A 59 -37.26 4.75 8.16
C ASP A 59 -37.68 3.34 8.65
N ASN A 60 -38.27 3.31 9.85
CA ASN A 60 -38.80 2.10 10.47
C ASN A 60 -37.78 0.95 10.55
N GLY A 61 -36.52 1.25 10.90
CA GLY A 61 -35.40 0.29 11.01
C GLY A 61 -34.71 0.02 9.70
N THR A 62 -35.03 0.75 8.64
CA THR A 62 -34.27 0.82 7.39
C THR A 62 -33.46 2.10 7.35
N TRP A 63 -32.19 2.00 7.55
CA TRP A 63 -31.24 3.12 7.54
C TRP A 63 -30.73 3.35 6.14
N SER A 64 -30.76 4.58 5.65
CA SER A 64 -30.27 4.93 4.32
C SER A 64 -29.53 6.26 4.29
N PHE A 65 -28.55 6.36 3.38
CA PHE A 65 -27.85 7.61 3.08
C PHE A 65 -27.43 7.61 1.61
N THR A 66 -27.67 8.70 0.89
CA THR A 66 -27.20 8.88 -0.49
C THR A 66 -26.24 10.06 -0.55
N THR A 67 -25.07 9.85 -1.13
CA THR A 67 -24.03 10.88 -1.31
C THR A 67 -24.40 11.87 -2.42
N TYR A 68 -23.66 12.98 -2.52
CA TYR A 68 -23.56 13.68 -3.83
C TYR A 68 -22.75 12.79 -4.80
N PRO A 69 -22.66 13.18 -6.12
CA PRO A 69 -21.77 12.51 -7.06
C PRO A 69 -20.34 12.44 -6.53
N LEU A 70 -19.78 11.24 -6.44
CA LEU A 70 -18.38 11.04 -6.06
C LEU A 70 -17.50 10.96 -7.30
N ALA A 71 -16.24 11.37 -7.14
CA ALA A 71 -15.22 11.22 -8.18
C ALA A 71 -14.94 9.74 -8.47
N SER A 72 -14.46 9.48 -9.68
CA SER A 72 -13.99 8.14 -10.06
C SER A 72 -12.80 7.73 -9.20
N GLU A 73 -13.00 6.76 -8.28
CA GLU A 73 -11.99 6.28 -7.35
C GLU A 73 -12.47 5.01 -6.61
N MET A 74 -11.57 4.35 -5.90
CA MET A 74 -11.89 3.33 -4.90
C MET A 74 -12.04 3.97 -3.52
N TYR A 75 -13.17 3.76 -2.91
CA TYR A 75 -13.52 4.26 -1.57
C TYR A 75 -13.62 3.12 -0.58
N THR A 76 -13.14 3.36 0.63
CA THR A 76 -13.28 2.44 1.76
C THR A 76 -14.14 3.04 2.85
N TYR A 77 -14.91 2.21 3.57
CA TYR A 77 -15.82 2.69 4.60
C TYR A 77 -16.14 1.61 5.64
N LYS A 78 -16.70 2.07 6.76
CA LYS A 78 -17.36 1.26 7.79
C LYS A 78 -18.65 1.90 8.22
N TYR A 79 -19.53 1.11 8.79
CA TYR A 79 -20.63 1.62 9.60
C TYR A 79 -20.19 1.77 11.06
N ILE A 80 -20.71 2.82 11.72
CA ILE A 80 -20.63 2.97 13.18
C ILE A 80 -22.07 2.82 13.68
N ILE A 81 -22.33 1.74 14.41
CA ILE A 81 -23.63 1.39 14.95
C ILE A 81 -23.53 1.42 16.46
N ASP A 82 -24.24 2.34 17.10
CA ASP A 82 -24.19 2.53 18.56
C ASP A 82 -22.75 2.56 19.10
N ASN A 83 -21.87 3.33 18.44
CA ASN A 83 -20.44 3.48 18.69
C ASN A 83 -19.55 2.25 18.37
N GLN A 84 -20.09 1.20 17.72
CA GLN A 84 -19.30 0.05 17.27
C GLN A 84 -19.05 0.13 15.76
N LYS A 85 -17.78 -0.01 15.35
CA LYS A 85 -17.41 -0.05 13.93
C LYS A 85 -17.60 -1.46 13.39
N ILE A 86 -18.39 -1.58 12.32
CA ILE A 86 -18.63 -2.85 11.62
C ILE A 86 -18.45 -2.69 10.10
N LEU A 87 -18.20 -3.79 9.44
CA LEU A 87 -18.31 -3.87 7.97
C LEU A 87 -19.77 -3.72 7.54
N ASP A 88 -20.00 -3.28 6.31
CA ASP A 88 -21.32 -3.31 5.70
C ASP A 88 -21.73 -4.79 5.45
N PRO A 89 -22.75 -5.32 6.12
CA PRO A 89 -23.15 -6.72 5.97
C PRO A 89 -23.75 -7.05 4.60
N LEU A 90 -24.16 -6.04 3.83
CA LEU A 90 -24.70 -6.19 2.48
C LEU A 90 -23.62 -6.08 1.40
N ASN A 91 -22.39 -5.65 1.75
CA ASN A 91 -21.28 -5.52 0.82
C ASN A 91 -20.28 -6.67 1.00
N LYS A 92 -20.12 -7.49 -0.03
CA LYS A 92 -19.13 -8.57 -0.06
C LYS A 92 -17.71 -8.10 -0.38
N ASN A 93 -17.55 -6.87 -0.86
CA ASN A 93 -16.25 -6.32 -1.19
C ASN A 93 -15.58 -5.80 0.08
N ILE A 94 -14.58 -6.53 0.52
CA ILE A 94 -13.77 -6.20 1.70
C ILE A 94 -12.30 -6.13 1.32
N VAL A 95 -11.55 -5.29 2.01
CA VAL A 95 -10.11 -5.13 1.84
C VAL A 95 -9.45 -4.94 3.20
N CYS A 96 -8.23 -5.44 3.36
CA CYS A 96 -7.40 -5.19 4.53
C CYS A 96 -6.46 -4.01 4.23
N ASP A 97 -6.40 -3.05 5.15
CA ASP A 97 -5.40 -1.97 5.16
C ASP A 97 -4.71 -1.97 6.51
N ILE A 98 -3.42 -2.32 6.52
CA ILE A 98 -2.62 -2.50 7.73
C ILE A 98 -3.23 -3.61 8.61
N ASP A 99 -3.88 -3.26 9.71
CA ASP A 99 -4.52 -4.17 10.67
C ASP A 99 -6.05 -4.03 10.69
N ASP A 100 -6.62 -3.24 9.76
CA ASP A 100 -8.04 -2.96 9.68
C ASP A 100 -8.69 -3.58 8.43
N THR A 101 -9.86 -4.17 8.60
CA THR A 101 -10.68 -4.67 7.48
C THR A 101 -11.77 -3.66 7.18
N LEU A 102 -11.91 -3.29 5.90
CA LEU A 102 -12.79 -2.25 5.42
C LEU A 102 -13.71 -2.79 4.34
N SER A 103 -14.95 -2.32 4.30
CA SER A 103 -15.80 -2.44 3.12
C SER A 103 -15.33 -1.45 2.07
N TYR A 104 -15.43 -1.81 0.77
CA TYR A 104 -15.07 -0.90 -0.31
C TYR A 104 -16.05 -0.95 -1.47
N PHE A 105 -16.01 0.10 -2.28
CA PHE A 105 -16.63 0.17 -3.60
C PHE A 105 -15.75 1.00 -4.53
N ILE A 106 -16.00 0.87 -5.84
CA ILE A 106 -15.25 1.60 -6.86
C ILE A 106 -16.23 2.36 -7.74
N VAL A 107 -16.03 3.66 -7.85
CA VAL A 107 -16.74 4.53 -8.81
C VAL A 107 -15.99 4.46 -10.12
N GLY A 108 -16.64 3.98 -11.18
CA GLY A 108 -16.09 3.85 -12.52
C GLY A 108 -15.69 5.18 -13.16
N GLY A 109 -15.12 5.13 -14.35
CA GLY A 109 -14.54 6.26 -15.04
C GLY A 109 -13.01 6.31 -14.91
N ASN A 110 -12.38 7.43 -15.21
CA ASN A 110 -10.93 7.58 -15.09
C ASN A 110 -10.60 8.29 -13.76
N PRO A 111 -9.81 7.69 -12.83
CA PRO A 111 -9.02 6.46 -12.99
C PRO A 111 -9.71 5.15 -12.51
N GLY A 112 -10.90 5.20 -11.91
CA GLY A 112 -11.53 4.06 -11.23
C GLY A 112 -11.74 2.83 -12.12
N SER A 113 -11.90 3.01 -13.44
CA SER A 113 -12.03 1.89 -14.37
C SER A 113 -10.77 1.02 -14.46
N TYR A 114 -9.61 1.51 -14.05
CA TYR A 114 -8.40 0.68 -13.94
C TYR A 114 -8.39 -0.21 -12.70
N TYR A 115 -9.22 0.07 -11.70
CA TYR A 115 -9.22 -0.62 -10.41
C TYR A 115 -10.19 -1.79 -10.35
N ILE A 116 -11.02 -1.99 -11.38
CA ILE A 116 -12.00 -3.08 -11.48
C ILE A 116 -11.52 -4.20 -12.38
N ASP A 117 -12.09 -5.39 -12.18
CA ASP A 117 -11.90 -6.54 -13.07
C ASP A 117 -12.74 -6.33 -14.33
N ASN A 118 -12.11 -5.83 -15.39
CA ASN A 118 -12.73 -5.66 -16.70
C ASN A 118 -12.68 -6.98 -17.49
N ASN A 119 -13.44 -7.08 -18.58
CA ASN A 119 -13.38 -8.24 -19.47
C ASN A 119 -12.13 -8.18 -20.38
N VAL A 120 -10.97 -8.39 -19.77
CA VAL A 120 -9.64 -8.38 -20.40
C VAL A 120 -8.87 -9.64 -20.01
N PRO A 121 -7.79 -10.02 -20.71
CA PRO A 121 -6.93 -11.09 -20.25
C PRO A 121 -6.34 -10.80 -18.87
N HIS A 122 -6.50 -11.73 -17.92
CA HIS A 122 -6.04 -11.56 -16.53
C HIS A 122 -4.70 -12.23 -16.30
N GLY A 123 -3.83 -11.52 -15.62
CA GLY A 123 -2.57 -12.03 -15.09
C GLY A 123 -2.79 -13.01 -13.93
N THR A 124 -1.71 -13.60 -13.46
CA THR A 124 -1.72 -14.55 -12.33
C THR A 124 -0.98 -13.95 -11.15
N VAL A 125 -1.58 -14.02 -9.96
CA VAL A 125 -0.91 -13.64 -8.71
C VAL A 125 -0.47 -14.91 -7.98
N GLN A 126 0.81 -14.95 -7.62
CA GLN A 126 1.42 -16.01 -6.82
C GLN A 126 1.95 -15.44 -5.51
N GLN A 127 1.80 -16.21 -4.43
CA GLN A 127 2.33 -15.89 -3.11
C GLN A 127 3.36 -16.95 -2.74
N LEU A 128 4.59 -16.52 -2.49
CA LEU A 128 5.73 -17.41 -2.34
C LEU A 128 6.47 -17.14 -1.04
N TRP A 129 7.00 -18.22 -0.46
CA TRP A 129 7.88 -18.15 0.68
C TRP A 129 9.33 -18.27 0.23
N TYR A 130 10.22 -17.49 0.84
CA TYR A 130 11.66 -17.61 0.66
C TYR A 130 12.38 -17.53 2.01
N ASN A 131 13.58 -18.10 2.05
CA ASN A 131 14.39 -18.08 3.26
C ASN A 131 15.33 -16.86 3.23
N SER A 132 15.31 -16.09 4.32
CA SER A 132 16.21 -14.96 4.53
C SER A 132 17.30 -15.31 5.55
N LYS A 133 18.54 -15.07 5.19
CA LYS A 133 19.70 -15.18 6.08
C LYS A 133 19.91 -13.92 6.91
N TYR A 134 19.42 -12.79 6.41
CA TYR A 134 19.52 -11.49 7.07
C TYR A 134 18.45 -11.29 8.14
N ASN A 135 17.40 -12.10 8.11
CA ASN A 135 16.26 -12.05 9.03
C ASN A 135 16.25 -13.26 9.96
N LYS A 136 17.17 -13.27 10.92
CA LYS A 136 17.34 -14.42 11.83
C LYS A 136 16.11 -14.68 12.70
N ASP A 137 15.38 -13.63 13.07
CA ASP A 137 14.20 -13.72 13.90
C ASP A 137 12.96 -14.21 13.13
N MET A 138 12.96 -13.97 11.81
CA MET A 138 11.90 -14.34 10.88
C MET A 138 12.52 -14.88 9.58
N PRO A 139 13.14 -16.06 9.61
CA PRO A 139 13.91 -16.57 8.47
C PRO A 139 13.04 -16.92 7.26
N GLN A 140 11.75 -17.21 7.46
CA GLN A 140 10.81 -17.43 6.37
C GLN A 140 10.08 -16.13 6.05
N ARG A 141 10.32 -15.60 4.85
CA ARG A 141 9.76 -14.36 4.35
C ARG A 141 8.79 -14.65 3.22
N ARG A 142 7.80 -13.78 3.05
CA ARG A 142 6.79 -13.92 2.00
C ARG A 142 6.85 -12.76 1.02
N LEU A 143 6.50 -13.04 -0.23
CA LEU A 143 6.32 -12.03 -1.28
C LEU A 143 5.17 -12.45 -2.20
N SER A 144 4.56 -11.46 -2.85
CA SER A 144 3.58 -11.66 -3.92
C SER A 144 4.20 -11.33 -5.26
N VAL A 145 3.83 -12.09 -6.29
CA VAL A 145 4.30 -11.89 -7.67
C VAL A 145 3.10 -11.85 -8.60
N TYR A 146 2.96 -10.77 -9.35
CA TYR A 146 2.05 -10.70 -10.50
C TYR A 146 2.80 -11.11 -11.76
N LEU A 147 2.20 -11.99 -12.55
CA LEU A 147 2.66 -12.44 -13.86
C LEU A 147 1.66 -11.98 -14.93
N PRO A 148 2.09 -11.39 -16.05
CA PRO A 148 1.17 -10.93 -17.08
C PRO A 148 0.41 -12.10 -17.72
N ALA A 149 -0.78 -11.85 -18.25
CA ALA A 149 -1.68 -12.87 -18.79
C ALA A 149 -1.02 -13.80 -19.82
N GLU A 150 -0.12 -13.26 -20.62
CA GLU A 150 0.62 -14.00 -21.64
C GLU A 150 1.77 -14.86 -21.10
N TYR A 151 2.12 -14.76 -19.80
CA TYR A 151 3.30 -15.42 -19.23
C TYR A 151 3.34 -16.92 -19.52
N ASN A 152 2.24 -17.64 -19.33
CA ASN A 152 2.18 -19.09 -19.59
C ASN A 152 1.98 -19.43 -21.07
N GLN A 153 1.57 -18.46 -21.90
CA GLN A 153 1.36 -18.68 -23.33
C GLN A 153 2.68 -18.71 -24.11
N TYR A 154 3.69 -17.97 -23.64
CA TYR A 154 5.01 -17.85 -24.27
C TYR A 154 6.12 -18.33 -23.32
N PRO A 155 6.38 -19.65 -23.24
CA PRO A 155 7.29 -20.24 -22.27
C PRO A 155 8.76 -19.79 -22.44
N GLU A 156 9.17 -19.36 -23.64
CA GLU A 156 10.53 -18.88 -23.90
C GLU A 156 10.70 -17.36 -23.67
N LYS A 157 9.59 -16.63 -23.54
CA LYS A 157 9.65 -15.19 -23.35
C LYS A 157 10.12 -14.83 -21.95
N ARG A 158 11.05 -13.88 -21.87
CA ARG A 158 11.51 -13.28 -20.63
C ARG A 158 10.93 -11.88 -20.46
N TYR A 159 10.77 -11.46 -19.23
CA TYR A 159 10.05 -10.24 -18.89
C TYR A 159 10.90 -9.30 -18.06
N PRO A 160 10.76 -7.98 -18.21
CA PRO A 160 11.30 -7.02 -17.28
C PRO A 160 10.57 -7.14 -15.92
N VAL A 161 11.21 -6.61 -14.87
CA VAL A 161 10.72 -6.76 -13.49
C VAL A 161 10.57 -5.41 -12.82
N LEU A 162 9.38 -5.14 -12.28
CA LEU A 162 9.12 -4.06 -11.33
C LEU A 162 9.07 -4.63 -9.91
N TYR A 163 9.94 -4.16 -9.03
CA TYR A 163 9.84 -4.39 -7.59
C TYR A 163 9.07 -3.24 -6.95
N LEU A 164 7.94 -3.53 -6.29
CA LEU A 164 7.01 -2.53 -5.79
C LEU A 164 6.82 -2.66 -4.28
N LEU A 165 7.33 -1.69 -3.53
CA LEU A 165 7.45 -1.73 -2.08
C LEU A 165 6.29 -1.00 -1.40
N HIS A 166 5.72 -1.62 -0.36
CA HIS A 166 4.65 -1.05 0.45
C HIS A 166 5.18 -0.06 1.51
N GLY A 167 4.27 0.68 2.14
CA GLY A 167 4.55 1.60 3.24
C GLY A 167 4.55 0.95 4.63
N THR A 168 4.77 1.76 5.65
CA THR A 168 4.75 1.31 7.06
C THR A 168 3.41 0.67 7.40
N GLY A 169 3.45 -0.47 8.08
CA GLY A 169 2.27 -1.24 8.49
C GLY A 169 1.66 -2.11 7.38
N GLY A 170 2.05 -1.92 6.12
CA GLY A 170 1.64 -2.79 5.03
C GLY A 170 2.43 -4.11 5.00
N ASP A 171 2.05 -4.97 4.07
CA ASP A 171 2.63 -6.27 3.84
C ASP A 171 2.70 -6.61 2.33
N GLU A 172 3.00 -7.84 1.98
CA GLU A 172 3.09 -8.31 0.59
C GLU A 172 1.75 -8.31 -0.18
N LEU A 173 0.62 -8.03 0.49
CA LEU A 173 -0.71 -7.94 -0.12
C LEU A 173 -1.20 -6.49 -0.29
N ALA A 174 -0.54 -5.52 0.31
CA ALA A 174 -0.99 -4.12 0.34
C ALA A 174 -1.25 -3.55 -1.07
N TRP A 175 -0.31 -3.75 -2.01
CA TRP A 175 -0.49 -3.31 -3.39
C TRP A 175 -1.54 -4.10 -4.16
N LEU A 176 -1.82 -5.35 -3.80
CA LEU A 176 -2.88 -6.14 -4.42
C LEU A 176 -4.26 -5.72 -3.93
N GLY A 177 -4.42 -5.52 -2.63
CA GLY A 177 -5.69 -5.12 -2.02
C GLY A 177 -5.99 -3.64 -2.26
N MET A 178 -5.35 -2.79 -1.49
CA MET A 178 -5.56 -1.34 -1.54
C MET A 178 -5.02 -0.70 -2.82
N GLY A 179 -3.92 -1.22 -3.37
CA GLY A 179 -3.29 -0.72 -4.60
C GLY A 179 -3.97 -1.17 -5.88
N ARG A 180 -4.79 -2.22 -5.86
CA ARG A 180 -5.47 -2.80 -7.05
C ARG A 180 -4.49 -3.15 -8.18
N LEU A 181 -3.26 -3.56 -7.84
CA LEU A 181 -2.18 -3.74 -8.80
C LEU A 181 -2.54 -4.69 -9.94
N ALA A 182 -3.13 -5.86 -9.65
CA ALA A 182 -3.45 -6.85 -10.69
C ALA A 182 -4.41 -6.26 -11.73
N GLN A 183 -5.47 -5.57 -11.27
CA GLN A 183 -6.44 -4.91 -12.14
C GLN A 183 -5.80 -3.79 -12.96
N ILE A 184 -4.97 -2.95 -12.33
CA ILE A 184 -4.24 -1.89 -13.02
C ILE A 184 -3.36 -2.48 -14.12
N MET A 185 -2.59 -3.52 -13.82
CA MET A 185 -1.70 -4.17 -14.80
C MET A 185 -2.47 -4.77 -15.97
N ASP A 186 -3.53 -5.55 -15.69
CA ASP A 186 -4.34 -6.21 -16.72
C ASP A 186 -4.95 -5.19 -17.69
N ASN A 187 -5.54 -4.13 -17.13
CA ASN A 187 -6.20 -3.08 -17.92
C ASN A 187 -5.18 -2.27 -18.73
N MET A 188 -4.07 -1.84 -18.13
CA MET A 188 -3.07 -1.02 -18.80
C MET A 188 -2.28 -1.80 -19.87
N ILE A 189 -1.98 -3.09 -19.64
CA ILE A 189 -1.34 -3.96 -20.64
C ILE A 189 -2.28 -4.13 -21.84
N THR A 190 -3.56 -4.40 -21.59
CA THR A 190 -4.55 -4.59 -22.65
C THR A 190 -4.74 -3.33 -23.49
N GLU A 191 -4.68 -2.15 -22.88
CA GLU A 191 -4.74 -0.87 -23.59
C GLU A 191 -3.41 -0.47 -24.26
N GLY A 192 -2.35 -1.26 -24.11
CA GLY A 192 -1.02 -0.95 -24.65
C GLY A 192 -0.34 0.26 -23.97
N LYS A 193 -0.81 0.65 -22.77
CA LYS A 193 -0.26 1.78 -22.02
C LYS A 193 1.01 1.41 -21.23
N THR A 194 1.16 0.14 -20.91
CA THR A 194 2.39 -0.39 -20.29
C THR A 194 2.78 -1.72 -20.92
N VAL A 195 4.05 -2.07 -20.85
CA VAL A 195 4.54 -3.35 -21.36
C VAL A 195 4.21 -4.49 -20.41
N PRO A 196 4.01 -5.72 -20.89
CA PRO A 196 3.92 -6.89 -20.04
C PRO A 196 5.19 -7.04 -19.20
N MET A 197 5.04 -7.09 -17.87
CA MET A 197 6.14 -7.21 -16.93
C MET A 197 5.76 -8.08 -15.72
N ILE A 198 6.75 -8.61 -15.03
CA ILE A 198 6.59 -9.23 -13.70
C ILE A 198 6.59 -8.13 -12.66
N VAL A 199 5.63 -8.15 -11.71
CA VAL A 199 5.66 -7.22 -10.57
C VAL A 199 5.84 -8.02 -9.29
N VAL A 200 6.86 -7.65 -8.50
CA VAL A 200 7.24 -8.33 -7.26
C VAL A 200 6.94 -7.41 -6.08
N MET A 201 6.15 -7.88 -5.14
CA MET A 201 5.75 -7.15 -3.93
C MET A 201 6.25 -7.91 -2.71
N PRO A 202 7.46 -7.63 -2.21
CA PRO A 202 7.97 -8.27 -1.01
C PRO A 202 7.37 -7.65 0.25
N ASN A 203 7.31 -8.41 1.35
CA ASN A 203 7.10 -7.84 2.66
C ASN A 203 8.38 -7.07 3.08
N GLY A 204 8.30 -5.76 3.11
CA GLY A 204 9.43 -4.85 3.34
C GLY A 204 9.82 -4.67 4.80
N ILE A 205 9.04 -5.21 5.75
CA ILE A 205 9.33 -5.07 7.18
C ILE A 205 9.93 -6.37 7.71
N ALA A 206 11.22 -6.31 8.00
CA ALA A 206 12.02 -7.48 8.36
C ALA A 206 11.48 -8.25 9.57
N GLU A 207 10.80 -7.62 10.50
CA GLU A 207 10.30 -8.21 11.75
C GLU A 207 8.80 -8.50 11.76
N LEU A 208 8.06 -8.09 10.71
CA LEU A 208 6.65 -8.43 10.60
C LEU A 208 6.46 -9.81 9.94
N ASP A 209 5.47 -10.51 10.46
CA ASP A 209 4.93 -11.71 9.84
C ASP A 209 4.41 -11.43 8.42
N ALA A 210 4.09 -12.50 7.71
CA ALA A 210 3.30 -12.44 6.49
C ALA A 210 1.94 -11.75 6.75
N ALA A 211 1.26 -11.40 5.67
CA ALA A 211 -0.09 -10.83 5.71
C ALA A 211 -1.03 -11.59 6.66
N PRO A 212 -2.00 -10.93 7.28
CA PRO A 212 -2.96 -11.57 8.19
C PRO A 212 -3.59 -12.82 7.58
N GLY A 213 -3.70 -13.88 8.38
CA GLY A 213 -4.18 -15.19 7.95
C GLY A 213 -3.14 -16.06 7.25
N ASN A 214 -1.95 -15.54 6.96
CA ASN A 214 -0.85 -16.28 6.34
C ASN A 214 0.38 -16.38 7.25
N SER A 215 0.37 -15.66 8.37
CA SER A 215 1.42 -15.76 9.38
C SER A 215 1.35 -17.12 10.09
N PRO A 216 2.48 -17.80 10.30
CA PRO A 216 2.54 -18.98 11.15
C PRO A 216 2.26 -18.67 12.63
N TYR A 217 2.34 -17.40 13.00
CA TYR A 217 2.07 -16.93 14.37
C TYR A 217 0.66 -16.37 14.47
N MET A 218 -0.30 -17.22 14.82
CA MET A 218 -1.72 -16.86 15.00
C MET A 218 -1.99 -15.86 16.13
N SER A 219 -0.99 -15.23 16.69
CA SER A 219 -1.13 -14.48 17.95
C SER A 219 -1.70 -13.06 17.80
N GLY A 220 -1.95 -12.54 16.60
CA GLY A 220 -2.56 -11.21 16.40
C GLY A 220 -1.85 -10.03 17.10
N LYS A 221 -0.75 -10.30 17.77
CA LYS A 221 0.08 -9.28 18.42
C LYS A 221 1.22 -8.98 17.47
N ALA A 222 1.09 -7.91 16.71
CA ALA A 222 2.26 -7.26 16.15
C ALA A 222 3.26 -7.12 17.31
N LYS A 223 4.37 -7.87 17.28
CA LYS A 223 5.47 -7.60 18.21
C LYS A 223 5.80 -6.14 18.03
N HIS A 224 6.07 -5.43 19.11
CA HIS A 224 6.52 -4.04 19.06
C HIS A 224 7.71 -3.96 18.12
N VAL A 225 7.46 -3.47 16.89
CA VAL A 225 8.49 -3.35 15.88
C VAL A 225 9.31 -2.13 16.24
N ASN A 226 10.50 -2.34 16.74
CA ASN A 226 11.45 -1.25 16.96
C ASN A 226 11.99 -0.81 15.59
N VAL A 227 11.70 0.42 15.15
CA VAL A 227 12.18 0.97 13.87
C VAL A 227 13.70 0.78 13.70
N SER A 228 14.47 0.87 14.77
CA SER A 228 15.92 0.64 14.74
C SER A 228 16.33 -0.79 14.40
N SER A 229 15.45 -1.76 14.57
CA SER A 229 15.79 -3.16 14.37
C SER A 229 15.61 -3.64 12.92
N TRP A 230 14.73 -3.02 12.14
CA TRP A 230 14.50 -3.42 10.73
C TRP A 230 15.18 -2.51 9.70
N LEU A 231 15.47 -1.24 10.04
CA LEU A 231 16.20 -0.32 9.15
C LEU A 231 17.55 -0.91 8.75
N GLY A 232 17.82 -0.93 7.46
CA GLY A 232 19.04 -1.48 6.87
C GLY A 232 19.02 -2.99 6.64
N ARG A 233 18.14 -3.77 7.28
CA ARG A 233 18.02 -5.22 7.07
C ARG A 233 17.33 -5.54 5.76
N THR A 234 16.17 -4.96 5.51
CA THR A 234 15.42 -5.11 4.27
C THR A 234 16.25 -4.66 3.08
N GLU A 235 16.85 -3.48 3.18
CA GLU A 235 17.64 -2.88 2.11
C GLU A 235 18.89 -3.71 1.78
N ARG A 236 19.52 -4.29 2.78
CA ARG A 236 20.68 -5.18 2.58
C ARG A 236 20.27 -6.54 2.02
N ALA A 237 19.18 -7.11 2.52
CA ALA A 237 18.69 -8.40 2.06
C ALA A 237 18.16 -8.35 0.62
N PHE A 238 17.59 -7.24 0.21
CA PHE A 238 16.88 -7.11 -1.05
C PHE A 238 17.73 -7.51 -2.28
N PRO A 239 18.91 -6.93 -2.56
CA PRO A 239 19.74 -7.31 -3.70
C PRO A 239 20.35 -8.70 -3.58
N LEU A 240 20.49 -9.22 -2.36
CA LEU A 240 21.19 -10.48 -2.09
C LEU A 240 20.26 -11.70 -1.97
N GLU A 241 18.97 -11.47 -1.72
CA GLU A 241 18.00 -12.54 -1.50
C GLU A 241 16.79 -12.42 -2.42
N VAL A 242 16.12 -11.26 -2.46
CA VAL A 242 14.86 -11.09 -3.23
C VAL A 242 15.13 -11.16 -4.73
N ILE A 243 16.09 -10.38 -5.25
CA ILE A 243 16.42 -10.37 -6.68
C ILE A 243 16.85 -11.77 -7.15
N PRO A 244 17.85 -12.43 -6.53
CA PRO A 244 18.28 -13.78 -6.96
C PRO A 244 17.16 -14.82 -6.82
N PHE A 245 16.29 -14.71 -5.82
CA PHE A 245 15.15 -15.61 -5.68
C PHE A 245 14.18 -15.47 -6.87
N ILE A 246 13.85 -14.26 -7.27
CA ILE A 246 12.96 -13.99 -8.41
C ILE A 246 13.59 -14.45 -9.72
N GLU A 247 14.86 -14.14 -9.95
CA GLU A 247 15.58 -14.54 -11.17
C GLU A 247 15.73 -16.05 -11.33
N LYS A 248 15.78 -16.77 -10.21
CA LYS A 248 15.83 -18.24 -10.19
C LYS A 248 14.46 -18.87 -10.52
N HIS A 249 13.35 -18.25 -10.10
CA HIS A 249 12.03 -18.88 -10.17
C HIS A 249 11.18 -18.40 -11.34
N PHE A 250 11.54 -17.25 -11.94
CA PHE A 250 10.75 -16.63 -13.00
C PHE A 250 11.62 -16.28 -14.21
N ARG A 251 10.99 -16.19 -15.37
CA ARG A 251 11.66 -15.83 -16.62
C ARG A 251 11.85 -14.31 -16.70
N THR A 252 12.90 -13.84 -16.05
CA THR A 252 13.28 -12.42 -15.98
C THR A 252 14.37 -12.07 -16.99
N ILE A 253 14.41 -10.81 -17.42
CA ILE A 253 15.57 -10.22 -18.10
C ILE A 253 16.47 -9.62 -17.01
N ASN A 254 17.70 -10.14 -16.89
CA ASN A 254 18.55 -9.92 -15.71
C ASN A 254 19.57 -8.79 -15.93
N ASP A 255 19.14 -7.64 -16.43
CA ASP A 255 19.98 -6.47 -16.60
C ASP A 255 19.35 -5.22 -15.96
N LYS A 256 20.16 -4.16 -15.86
CA LYS A 256 19.74 -2.87 -15.27
C LYS A 256 18.58 -2.24 -16.04
N GLN A 257 18.59 -2.34 -17.37
CA GLN A 257 17.62 -1.72 -18.27
C GLN A 257 16.22 -2.34 -18.16
N HIS A 258 16.12 -3.57 -17.68
CA HIS A 258 14.87 -4.29 -17.50
C HIS A 258 14.50 -4.49 -16.03
N ARG A 259 15.08 -3.69 -15.14
CA ARG A 259 14.77 -3.76 -13.70
C ARG A 259 14.36 -2.40 -13.17
N ALA A 260 13.16 -2.34 -12.60
CA ALA A 260 12.57 -1.18 -11.94
C ALA A 260 12.39 -1.45 -10.45
N ILE A 261 12.49 -0.40 -9.64
CA ILE A 261 12.12 -0.41 -8.23
C ILE A 261 11.28 0.82 -7.92
N ALA A 262 10.17 0.64 -7.22
CA ALA A 262 9.36 1.75 -6.74
C ALA A 262 8.78 1.44 -5.36
N GLY A 263 8.39 2.47 -4.62
CA GLY A 263 7.77 2.27 -3.32
C GLY A 263 7.07 3.50 -2.78
N LEU A 264 6.07 3.26 -1.93
CA LEU A 264 5.32 4.32 -1.26
C LEU A 264 5.82 4.53 0.17
N SER A 265 5.84 5.79 0.64
CA SER A 265 6.14 6.13 2.04
C SER A 265 7.47 5.51 2.53
N MET A 266 7.44 4.58 3.50
CA MET A 266 8.59 3.76 3.92
C MET A 266 9.21 2.99 2.74
N GLY A 267 8.39 2.41 1.85
CA GLY A 267 8.90 1.74 0.64
C GLY A 267 9.66 2.69 -0.28
N GLY A 268 9.32 3.97 -0.29
CA GLY A 268 10.10 5.02 -0.96
C GLY A 268 11.46 5.23 -0.30
N LEU A 269 11.54 5.21 1.03
CA LEU A 269 12.81 5.25 1.77
C LEU A 269 13.69 4.04 1.45
N HIS A 270 13.12 2.83 1.48
CA HIS A 270 13.83 1.62 1.07
C HIS A 270 14.33 1.73 -0.38
N THR A 271 13.49 2.24 -1.28
CA THR A 271 13.84 2.43 -2.70
C THR A 271 15.05 3.34 -2.87
N ILE A 272 15.10 4.48 -2.14
CA ILE A 272 16.26 5.38 -2.14
C ILE A 272 17.51 4.63 -1.69
N ALA A 273 17.45 3.95 -0.55
CA ALA A 273 18.62 3.29 0.01
C ALA A 273 19.09 2.10 -0.83
N ILE A 274 18.17 1.25 -1.29
CA ILE A 274 18.51 0.08 -2.13
C ILE A 274 19.16 0.54 -3.43
N SER A 275 18.57 1.51 -4.13
CA SER A 275 19.08 1.96 -5.43
C SER A 275 20.41 2.71 -5.31
N ALA A 276 20.56 3.59 -4.30
CA ALA A 276 21.78 4.35 -4.10
C ALA A 276 22.98 3.49 -3.65
N ASN A 277 22.73 2.42 -2.90
CA ASN A 277 23.77 1.46 -2.54
C ASN A 277 24.11 0.47 -3.67
N ASN A 278 23.27 0.39 -4.71
CA ASN A 278 23.44 -0.56 -5.82
C ASN A 278 23.18 0.14 -7.17
N PRO A 279 24.01 1.12 -7.58
CA PRO A 279 23.76 1.99 -8.75
C PRO A 279 23.69 1.24 -10.08
N GLY A 280 24.20 0.00 -10.15
CA GLY A 280 24.15 -0.86 -11.33
C GLY A 280 22.91 -1.74 -11.46
N LEU A 281 21.94 -1.67 -10.53
CA LEU A 281 20.83 -2.63 -10.50
C LEU A 281 19.55 -2.15 -11.19
N PHE A 282 19.24 -0.85 -11.18
CA PHE A 282 17.95 -0.33 -11.63
C PHE A 282 18.10 0.88 -12.54
N ASP A 283 17.40 0.88 -13.66
CA ASP A 283 17.28 2.03 -14.56
C ASP A 283 15.98 2.82 -14.38
N TYR A 284 15.03 2.27 -13.64
CA TYR A 284 13.75 2.93 -13.35
C TYR A 284 13.52 2.92 -11.84
N ILE A 285 13.39 4.12 -11.27
CA ILE A 285 13.26 4.32 -9.83
C ILE A 285 12.05 5.21 -9.57
N GLY A 286 11.09 4.73 -8.78
CA GLY A 286 9.83 5.43 -8.45
C GLY A 286 9.69 5.68 -6.95
N LEU A 287 9.48 6.94 -6.57
CA LEU A 287 9.32 7.37 -5.20
C LEU A 287 7.92 7.99 -5.02
N PHE A 288 7.03 7.29 -4.35
CA PHE A 288 5.64 7.70 -4.14
C PHE A 288 5.44 8.19 -2.71
N SER A 289 5.28 9.51 -2.51
CA SER A 289 5.24 10.11 -1.18
C SER A 289 6.36 9.58 -0.26
N PRO A 290 7.63 9.58 -0.69
CA PRO A 290 8.67 8.87 0.04
C PRO A 290 8.93 9.49 1.40
N GLN A 291 9.14 8.66 2.41
CA GLN A 291 9.86 9.09 3.58
C GLN A 291 11.32 9.34 3.16
N SER A 292 11.85 10.52 3.41
CA SER A 292 13.16 10.90 2.89
C SER A 292 14.27 10.81 3.95
N VAL A 293 15.48 10.47 3.47
CA VAL A 293 16.68 10.22 4.30
C VAL A 293 17.26 11.48 4.95
N ASN A 294 16.85 12.67 4.50
CA ASN A 294 17.58 13.92 4.78
C ASN A 294 17.13 14.68 6.02
N ILE A 295 16.43 14.05 6.92
CA ILE A 295 15.83 14.74 8.04
C ILE A 295 16.87 15.28 9.04
N LEU A 296 18.12 14.83 9.01
CA LEU A 296 19.04 15.01 10.13
C LEU A 296 20.48 15.37 9.71
N THR A 297 20.68 16.51 9.06
CA THR A 297 21.98 17.18 9.16
C THR A 297 21.93 18.23 10.25
N ASP A 298 22.97 18.33 11.10
CA ASP A 298 23.04 19.20 12.29
C ASP A 298 22.67 20.67 12.04
N ASN A 299 22.86 21.17 10.83
CA ASN A 299 22.52 22.56 10.45
C ASN A 299 21.01 22.79 10.18
N ASN A 300 20.20 21.74 10.06
CA ASN A 300 18.76 21.83 9.81
C ASN A 300 17.88 21.54 11.02
N ILE A 301 18.46 21.16 12.16
CA ILE A 301 17.73 20.72 13.38
C ILE A 301 16.75 21.80 13.85
N LYS A 302 17.13 23.08 13.86
CA LYS A 302 16.24 24.18 14.27
C LYS A 302 15.06 24.44 13.33
N ARG A 303 15.19 24.06 12.07
CA ARG A 303 14.11 24.16 11.06
C ARG A 303 13.21 22.93 11.14
N ILE A 304 13.77 21.81 11.55
CA ILE A 304 13.11 20.52 11.76
C ILE A 304 12.20 20.55 12.98
N ASP A 305 12.56 21.23 14.09
CA ASP A 305 11.68 21.34 15.27
C ASP A 305 10.31 21.95 14.93
N LYS A 306 10.26 22.85 13.94
CA LYS A 306 9.01 23.43 13.44
C LYS A 306 8.24 22.46 12.52
N ILE A 307 8.95 21.59 11.81
CA ILE A 307 8.40 20.57 10.90
C ILE A 307 7.98 19.33 11.70
N THR A 308 8.76 18.91 12.70
CA THR A 308 8.43 17.78 13.57
C THR A 308 7.19 18.04 14.42
N SER A 309 6.89 19.29 14.81
CA SER A 309 5.61 19.60 15.47
C SER A 309 4.39 19.36 14.56
N GLY A 310 4.57 19.43 13.25
CA GLY A 310 3.56 19.04 12.26
C GLY A 310 3.47 17.51 12.08
N ILE A 311 4.61 16.82 12.14
CA ILE A 311 4.67 15.35 12.09
C ILE A 311 4.12 14.75 13.38
N ASP A 312 4.44 15.29 14.55
CA ASP A 312 3.89 14.82 15.82
C ASP A 312 2.35 14.91 15.77
N LYS A 313 1.78 16.01 15.25
CA LYS A 313 0.33 16.14 15.03
C LYS A 313 -0.24 15.18 13.98
N PHE A 314 0.55 14.78 13.00
CA PHE A 314 0.17 13.78 12.00
C PHE A 314 0.29 12.36 12.58
N MET A 315 1.36 12.10 13.32
CA MET A 315 1.57 10.83 14.03
C MET A 315 0.48 10.59 15.07
N ASP A 316 -0.01 11.63 15.76
CA ASP A 316 -1.15 11.57 16.68
C ASP A 316 -2.46 11.18 16.00
N LYS A 317 -2.58 11.44 14.69
CA LYS A 317 -3.74 11.06 13.87
C LYS A 317 -3.59 9.70 13.19
N MET A 318 -2.39 9.12 13.22
CA MET A 318 -2.17 7.79 12.67
C MET A 318 -2.76 6.70 13.57
N PRO A 319 -3.17 5.53 12.99
CA PRO A 319 -3.61 4.39 13.78
C PRO A 319 -2.62 4.03 14.88
N SER A 320 -3.11 3.49 15.99
CA SER A 320 -2.33 3.19 17.21
C SER A 320 -1.07 2.34 16.99
N LEU A 321 -1.01 1.61 15.86
CA LEU A 321 0.16 0.85 15.45
C LEU A 321 1.37 1.77 15.18
N PHE A 322 1.15 2.93 14.58
CA PHE A 322 2.22 3.90 14.29
C PHE A 322 2.73 4.59 15.56
N GLN A 323 1.85 4.90 16.49
CA GLN A 323 2.25 5.48 17.79
C GLN A 323 3.14 4.52 18.60
N LYS A 324 2.95 3.21 18.46
CA LYS A 324 3.76 2.17 19.13
C LYS A 324 5.11 1.93 18.46
N VAL A 325 5.25 2.23 17.17
CA VAL A 325 6.49 2.04 16.39
C VAL A 325 7.53 3.12 16.75
N TYR A 326 7.08 4.32 17.17
CA TYR A 326 7.96 5.41 17.59
C TYR A 326 8.08 5.46 19.11
N ASP A 327 8.79 4.51 19.69
CA ASP A 327 9.06 4.42 21.13
C ASP A 327 10.10 5.46 21.59
N GLY A 328 9.84 6.75 21.30
CA GLY A 328 10.55 7.93 21.83
C GLY A 328 12.07 8.00 21.63
N LYS A 329 12.71 6.95 21.09
CA LYS A 329 14.13 6.95 20.75
C LYS A 329 14.30 7.34 19.28
N ARG A 330 14.74 8.55 19.04
CA ARG A 330 15.18 9.01 17.70
C ARG A 330 16.33 8.13 17.24
N VAL A 331 16.06 7.24 16.30
CA VAL A 331 17.13 6.54 15.57
C VAL A 331 17.61 7.49 14.50
N MET A 332 18.87 7.87 14.56
CA MET A 332 19.52 8.62 13.48
C MET A 332 19.70 7.66 12.31
N LEU A 333 19.01 7.88 11.19
CA LEU A 333 19.21 7.08 9.97
C LEU A 333 20.67 7.04 9.54
N THR A 334 21.43 8.10 9.83
CA THR A 334 22.87 8.19 9.57
C THR A 334 23.72 7.14 10.31
N ASP A 335 23.20 6.54 11.39
CA ASP A 335 23.91 5.49 12.11
C ASP A 335 23.72 4.10 11.48
N VAL A 336 22.81 3.98 10.52
CA VAL A 336 22.57 2.73 9.77
C VAL A 336 23.38 2.75 8.49
N ASP A 337 24.26 1.77 8.28
CA ASP A 337 25.19 1.70 7.14
C ASP A 337 24.54 1.94 5.78
N MET A 338 23.31 1.44 5.58
CA MET A 338 22.60 1.61 4.31
C MET A 338 22.26 3.07 4.00
N TYR A 339 22.08 3.91 5.03
CA TYR A 339 21.75 5.33 4.91
C TYR A 339 22.95 6.25 5.17
N LYS A 340 24.03 5.71 5.74
CA LYS A 340 25.25 6.46 5.98
C LYS A 340 25.82 6.95 4.64
N ASP A 341 26.27 8.21 4.64
CA ASP A 341 26.91 8.84 3.48
C ASP A 341 26.07 8.80 2.20
N ILE A 342 24.75 8.94 2.35
CA ILE A 342 23.78 8.81 1.26
C ILE A 342 24.05 9.80 0.10
N ASP A 343 24.62 10.97 0.39
CA ASP A 343 24.93 11.98 -0.61
C ASP A 343 25.95 11.51 -1.61
N ASN A 344 27.07 10.92 -1.14
CA ASN A 344 28.08 10.35 -2.03
C ASN A 344 27.55 9.12 -2.78
N LYS A 345 26.68 8.32 -2.16
CA LYS A 345 26.01 7.20 -2.84
C LYS A 345 25.10 7.68 -3.98
N LEU A 346 24.35 8.76 -3.76
CA LEU A 346 23.53 9.39 -4.81
C LEU A 346 24.40 9.98 -5.91
N ILE A 347 25.49 10.69 -5.58
CA ILE A 347 26.45 11.20 -6.57
C ILE A 347 26.99 10.06 -7.42
N ASN A 348 27.38 8.96 -6.79
CA ASN A 348 27.85 7.76 -7.51
C ASN A 348 26.75 7.15 -8.39
N GLN A 349 25.52 7.06 -7.91
CA GLN A 349 24.38 6.56 -8.68
C GLN A 349 24.14 7.41 -9.93
N PHE A 350 24.22 8.73 -9.80
CA PHE A 350 24.00 9.65 -10.90
C PHE A 350 25.23 9.91 -11.77
N SER A 351 26.39 9.34 -11.45
CA SER A 351 27.53 9.29 -12.38
C SER A 351 27.24 8.39 -13.59
N ASN A 352 26.36 7.38 -13.42
CA ASN A 352 25.72 6.61 -14.48
C ASN A 352 24.20 6.58 -14.21
N PRO A 353 23.49 7.67 -14.55
CA PRO A 353 22.16 7.92 -14.06
C PRO A 353 21.17 6.85 -14.51
N PRO A 354 20.12 6.58 -13.71
CA PRO A 354 18.99 5.78 -14.18
C PRO A 354 18.28 6.48 -15.35
N VAL A 355 17.60 5.70 -16.19
CA VAL A 355 16.78 6.22 -17.29
C VAL A 355 15.62 7.07 -16.74
N LEU A 356 15.07 6.65 -15.60
CA LEU A 356 14.00 7.38 -14.92
C LEU A 356 14.23 7.40 -13.40
N TYR A 357 14.26 8.60 -12.83
CA TYR A 357 14.14 8.83 -11.40
C TYR A 357 12.90 9.67 -11.17
N TYR A 358 11.82 9.03 -10.71
CA TYR A 358 10.48 9.60 -10.60
C TYR A 358 10.12 9.85 -9.14
N ILE A 359 9.62 11.05 -8.85
CA ILE A 359 9.17 11.46 -7.51
C ILE A 359 7.76 12.01 -7.62
N ALA A 360 6.81 11.44 -6.89
CA ALA A 360 5.43 11.93 -6.81
C ALA A 360 5.00 12.16 -5.37
N ILE A 361 4.25 13.25 -5.14
CA ILE A 361 3.72 13.59 -3.82
C ILE A 361 2.49 14.48 -3.93
N GLY A 362 1.58 14.41 -2.95
CA GLY A 362 0.44 15.29 -2.82
C GLY A 362 0.79 16.63 -2.17
N LYS A 363 0.10 17.70 -2.53
CA LYS A 363 0.28 19.05 -1.94
C LYS A 363 -0.02 19.06 -0.44
N GLU A 364 -1.01 18.26 -0.04
CA GLU A 364 -1.50 18.13 1.34
C GLU A 364 -0.83 16.96 2.07
N ASP A 365 0.15 16.29 1.44
CA ASP A 365 0.90 15.20 2.07
C ASP A 365 1.84 15.77 3.16
N PRO A 366 1.75 15.28 4.42
CA PRO A 366 2.60 15.76 5.51
C PRO A 366 4.09 15.50 5.27
N LEU A 367 4.46 14.56 4.38
CA LEU A 367 5.85 14.32 4.01
C LEU A 367 6.38 15.30 2.94
N LYS A 368 5.52 16.13 2.35
CA LYS A 368 5.93 17.07 1.30
C LYS A 368 7.11 17.97 1.69
N PRO A 369 7.17 18.59 2.89
CA PRO A 369 8.32 19.42 3.27
C PRO A 369 9.66 18.66 3.25
N PHE A 370 9.64 17.36 3.57
CA PHE A 370 10.84 16.52 3.54
C PHE A 370 11.23 16.13 2.12
N VAL A 371 10.24 15.86 1.27
CA VAL A 371 10.47 15.60 -0.15
C VAL A 371 11.03 16.85 -0.84
N ASP A 372 10.57 18.05 -0.50
CA ASP A 372 11.11 19.30 -1.05
C ASP A 372 12.59 19.52 -0.64
N VAL A 373 12.95 19.19 0.59
CA VAL A 373 14.37 19.19 1.04
C VAL A 373 15.18 18.16 0.27
N TYR A 374 14.64 16.95 0.06
CA TYR A 374 15.29 15.91 -0.72
C TYR A 374 15.52 16.32 -2.18
N ARG A 375 14.51 16.89 -2.81
CA ARG A 375 14.58 17.42 -4.17
C ARG A 375 15.63 18.54 -4.30
N THR A 376 15.67 19.47 -3.33
CA THR A 376 16.70 20.51 -3.28
C THR A 376 18.10 19.89 -3.23
N LYS A 377 18.30 18.86 -2.44
CA LYS A 377 19.57 18.13 -2.38
C LYS A 377 19.91 17.49 -3.73
N LEU A 378 18.98 16.77 -4.35
CA LEU A 378 19.17 16.16 -5.67
C LEU A 378 19.58 17.19 -6.71
N SER A 379 18.93 18.36 -6.73
CA SER A 379 19.25 19.46 -7.63
C SER A 379 20.66 20.03 -7.38
N ASN A 380 21.06 20.17 -6.09
CA ASN A 380 22.38 20.71 -5.72
C ASN A 380 23.54 19.77 -6.14
N ILE A 381 23.31 18.46 -6.21
CA ILE A 381 24.29 17.49 -6.68
C ILE A 381 24.14 17.15 -8.18
N GLY A 382 23.31 17.89 -8.91
CA GLY A 382 23.16 17.76 -10.36
C GLY A 382 22.33 16.56 -10.82
N CYS A 383 21.53 15.94 -9.94
CA CYS A 383 20.67 14.82 -10.31
C CYS A 383 19.46 15.29 -11.13
N VAL A 384 19.18 14.57 -12.24
CA VAL A 384 18.01 14.78 -13.07
C VAL A 384 16.90 13.83 -12.62
N TYR A 385 15.70 14.35 -12.38
CA TYR A 385 14.53 13.57 -11.96
C TYR A 385 13.23 14.15 -12.53
N THR A 386 12.24 13.30 -12.67
CA THR A 386 10.86 13.71 -12.99
C THR A 386 10.10 13.96 -11.67
N TYR A 387 9.38 15.07 -11.58
CA TYR A 387 8.59 15.39 -10.39
C TYR A 387 7.12 15.59 -10.74
N ASN A 388 6.26 14.87 -10.04
CA ASN A 388 4.81 14.99 -10.18
C ASN A 388 4.18 15.39 -8.83
N GLU A 389 3.59 16.59 -8.77
CA GLU A 389 2.88 17.09 -7.61
C GLU A 389 1.37 17.12 -7.90
N THR A 390 0.62 16.35 -7.13
CA THR A 390 -0.84 16.25 -7.27
C THR A 390 -1.56 16.95 -6.11
N SER A 391 -2.87 17.11 -6.21
CA SER A 391 -3.72 17.36 -5.04
C SER A 391 -3.79 16.12 -4.14
N GLY A 392 -4.26 16.29 -2.90
CA GLY A 392 -4.46 15.21 -1.93
C GLY A 392 -3.24 14.92 -1.05
N GLY A 393 -3.43 14.03 -0.09
CA GLY A 393 -2.48 13.75 0.98
C GLY A 393 -1.78 12.40 0.85
N HIS A 394 -1.38 11.86 2.00
CA HIS A 394 -0.69 10.58 2.15
C HIS A 394 -1.67 9.42 2.12
N SER A 395 -2.13 9.03 0.93
CA SER A 395 -3.25 8.11 0.77
C SER A 395 -3.12 7.16 -0.41
N TRP A 396 -3.82 6.02 -0.33
CA TRP A 396 -3.91 5.05 -1.41
C TRP A 396 -4.49 5.63 -2.70
N GLU A 397 -5.40 6.61 -2.60
CA GLU A 397 -5.89 7.35 -3.76
C GLU A 397 -4.75 7.95 -4.59
N ASN A 398 -3.82 8.64 -3.93
CA ASN A 398 -2.67 9.23 -4.60
C ASN A 398 -1.68 8.17 -5.09
N TRP A 399 -1.39 7.15 -4.29
CA TRP A 399 -0.42 6.12 -4.67
C TRP A 399 -0.88 5.29 -5.87
N ARG A 400 -2.18 5.01 -6.01
CA ARG A 400 -2.74 4.40 -7.24
C ARG A 400 -2.54 5.30 -8.46
N LYS A 401 -2.78 6.62 -8.32
CA LYS A 401 -2.55 7.60 -9.40
C LYS A 401 -1.07 7.69 -9.80
N TYR A 402 -0.17 7.65 -8.81
CA TYR A 402 1.28 7.65 -9.09
C TYR A 402 1.71 6.39 -9.80
N LEU A 403 1.17 5.24 -9.44
CA LEU A 403 1.43 3.99 -10.14
C LEU A 403 0.94 4.04 -11.59
N LEU A 404 -0.29 4.52 -11.84
CA LEU A 404 -0.85 4.71 -13.18
C LEU A 404 0.00 5.65 -14.05
N ASP A 405 0.56 6.71 -13.45
CA ASP A 405 1.43 7.66 -14.15
C ASP A 405 2.85 7.09 -14.38
N PHE A 406 3.37 6.29 -13.48
CA PHE A 406 4.72 5.72 -13.53
C PHE A 406 4.85 4.55 -14.52
N LEU A 407 3.88 3.63 -14.55
CA LEU A 407 3.92 2.42 -15.37
C LEU A 407 4.15 2.66 -16.87
N PRO A 408 3.54 3.70 -17.51
CA PRO A 408 3.76 3.99 -18.93
C PRO A 408 5.19 4.38 -19.29
N HIS A 409 6.01 4.75 -18.32
CA HIS A 409 7.40 5.16 -18.57
C HIS A 409 8.41 4.00 -18.48
N LEU A 410 7.97 2.83 -18.02
CA LEU A 410 8.86 1.71 -17.78
C LEU A 410 9.20 0.92 -19.06
N PHE A 411 10.47 0.55 -19.20
CA PHE A 411 10.97 -0.42 -20.19
C PHE A 411 10.64 -0.07 -21.64
N LYS A 412 10.71 1.21 -21.98
CA LYS A 412 10.51 1.71 -23.36
C LYS A 412 11.79 1.71 -24.16
#